data_55fc5cbb5e3c0c3b499d072a2f45b560
#
_entry.id   55fc5cbb5e3c0c3b499d072a2f45b560
#
_cell.length_a   1.000
_cell.length_b   1.000
_cell.length_c   1.000
_cell.angle_alpha   90.00
_cell.angle_beta   90.00
_cell.angle_gamma   90.00
#
_symmetry.space_group_name_H-M   'P 1'
#
loop_
_entity.id
_entity.type
_entity.pdbx_description
1 polymer ?
#
loop_
_entity_poly.entity_id
_entity_poly.type
_entity_poly.pdbx_seq_one_letter_code
_entity_poly.pdbx_strand_id
1 'polypeptide(L)'
;MQKGAFDTLPASPFTRLRALLDAVTPPRAPVSLAFGEPQHAPPSFALSAVSENIEQYRRYPPIAGTPDWQEAARSWLARRFGVSACVAQPQQVLPLNGTREGLFLAAQIAPQKPDGLMAMPDPFYQIYASAAVAAGATPHYLAATSETDHLPDLDAIDAAILARLRALYLCNPSNPQGAVADKAYLEKALALAVQHDFVLLVDECYAEIYDPQRTPPPSILQLMEAGGHDDAPVIAFHSLSKRSNLPGLRSGMAAGGATLMQAFHDLRQIAGPQCPMPAQAAAALAWGDDAHVEDNRARYGEKFDFAETVLAGSFDFYRPHAGFFLWLNVADGAAAALHLWQEEGLRVLPGGYLGGAHAAAYIRIALVADMAVTQDALPRLKTALDGFMRAPHHASDKTGGA
;
A
#
# COMPACT_ATOMS: atom_id res chain seq x y z
N MET A 1 19.10 -20.73 20.56
CA MET A 1 18.71 -20.77 19.15
C MET A 1 19.40 -19.62 18.45
N GLN A 2 20.00 -19.84 17.28
CA GLN A 2 20.49 -18.77 16.43
C GLN A 2 19.32 -17.88 16.00
N LYS A 3 19.50 -16.55 15.98
CA LYS A 3 18.46 -15.63 15.50
C LYS A 3 18.18 -15.91 14.03
N GLY A 4 16.90 -16.01 13.64
CA GLY A 4 16.49 -16.13 12.26
C GLY A 4 16.64 -14.80 11.50
N ALA A 5 16.64 -14.84 10.17
CA ALA A 5 16.80 -13.63 9.35
C ALA A 5 15.73 -12.56 9.67
N PHE A 6 14.50 -12.97 9.97
CA PHE A 6 13.40 -12.06 10.30
C PHE A 6 13.50 -11.41 11.69
N ASP A 7 14.35 -11.93 12.59
CA ASP A 7 14.57 -11.31 13.91
C ASP A 7 15.32 -9.97 13.81
N THR A 8 15.82 -9.64 12.63
CA THR A 8 16.45 -8.35 12.33
C THR A 8 15.41 -7.25 12.07
N LEU A 9 14.16 -7.62 11.80
CA LEU A 9 13.08 -6.69 11.51
C LEU A 9 12.31 -6.33 12.79
N PRO A 10 11.80 -5.09 12.88
CA PRO A 10 10.95 -4.71 14.00
C PRO A 10 9.65 -5.53 13.99
N ALA A 11 9.06 -5.71 15.16
CA ALA A 11 7.73 -6.28 15.29
C ALA A 11 6.71 -5.48 14.45
N SER A 12 5.63 -6.15 14.01
CA SER A 12 4.65 -5.49 13.14
C SER A 12 4.10 -4.22 13.79
N PRO A 13 3.77 -3.18 13.00
CA PRO A 13 3.18 -1.94 13.51
C PRO A 13 1.99 -2.16 14.44
N PHE A 14 1.16 -3.15 14.11
CA PHE A 14 -0.04 -3.46 14.90
C PHE A 14 0.27 -4.22 16.20
N THR A 15 1.33 -5.03 16.22
CA THR A 15 1.83 -5.65 17.46
C THR A 15 2.40 -4.59 18.39
N ARG A 16 3.17 -3.65 17.85
CA ARG A 16 3.71 -2.51 18.60
C ARG A 16 2.58 -1.61 19.13
N LEU A 17 1.55 -1.33 18.30
CA LEU A 17 0.39 -0.55 18.71
C LEU A 17 -0.39 -1.22 19.85
N ARG A 18 -0.61 -2.54 19.78
CA ARG A 18 -1.23 -3.27 20.89
C ARG A 18 -0.42 -3.13 22.16
N ALA A 19 0.89 -3.37 22.10
CA ALA A 19 1.76 -3.25 23.27
C ALA A 19 1.74 -1.84 23.89
N LEU A 20 1.55 -0.79 23.07
CA LEU A 20 1.42 0.59 23.55
C LEU A 20 0.10 0.82 24.29
N LEU A 21 -1.01 0.23 23.84
CA LEU A 21 -2.37 0.56 24.26
C LEU A 21 -2.98 -0.42 25.26
N ASP A 22 -2.58 -1.71 25.27
CA ASP A 22 -3.24 -2.80 26.00
C ASP A 22 -3.24 -2.60 27.54
N ALA A 23 -2.30 -1.83 28.08
CA ALA A 23 -2.22 -1.54 29.52
C ALA A 23 -3.28 -0.52 30.00
N VAL A 24 -4.00 0.11 29.08
CA VAL A 24 -4.91 1.22 29.37
C VAL A 24 -6.32 0.90 28.89
N THR A 25 -7.29 0.93 29.80
CA THR A 25 -8.71 0.85 29.45
C THR A 25 -9.20 2.24 29.02
N PRO A 26 -9.72 2.39 27.79
CA PRO A 26 -10.21 3.69 27.34
C PRO A 26 -11.52 4.08 28.02
N PRO A 27 -11.82 5.37 28.19
CA PRO A 27 -13.04 5.86 28.88
C PRO A 27 -14.32 5.69 28.04
N ARG A 28 -14.17 5.45 26.74
CA ARG A 28 -15.27 5.31 25.77
C ARG A 28 -15.13 4.03 24.96
N ALA A 29 -16.22 3.62 24.30
CA ALA A 29 -16.19 2.52 23.34
C ALA A 29 -15.12 2.77 22.27
N PRO A 30 -14.21 1.81 22.04
CA PRO A 30 -13.10 1.97 21.11
C PRO A 30 -13.54 2.23 19.67
N VAL A 31 -12.94 3.23 19.02
CA VAL A 31 -13.06 3.49 17.59
C VAL A 31 -11.68 3.29 16.95
N SER A 32 -11.60 2.38 15.98
CA SER A 32 -10.33 2.09 15.31
C SER A 32 -10.20 2.87 14.01
N LEU A 33 -9.23 3.79 13.98
CA LEU A 33 -8.77 4.53 12.81
C LEU A 33 -7.35 4.11 12.40
N ALA A 34 -6.82 3.02 12.97
CA ALA A 34 -5.44 2.56 12.72
C ALA A 34 -5.33 1.61 11.51
N PHE A 35 -6.36 0.78 11.28
CA PHE A 35 -6.33 -0.27 10.28
C PHE A 35 -6.85 0.22 8.93
N GLY A 36 -6.05 0.10 7.88
CA GLY A 36 -6.46 0.41 6.50
C GLY A 36 -7.27 -0.74 5.86
N GLU A 37 -8.30 -1.21 6.53
CA GLU A 37 -9.24 -2.22 6.03
C GLU A 37 -10.56 -1.54 5.68
N PRO A 38 -10.94 -1.50 4.38
CA PRO A 38 -12.21 -0.91 3.96
C PRO A 38 -13.41 -1.51 4.68
N GLN A 39 -14.33 -0.65 5.15
CA GLN A 39 -15.52 -1.06 5.89
C GLN A 39 -16.82 -0.78 5.12
N HIS A 40 -16.75 -0.16 3.93
CA HIS A 40 -17.90 -0.07 3.05
C HIS A 40 -18.34 -1.46 2.59
N ALA A 41 -19.64 -1.62 2.33
CA ALA A 41 -20.17 -2.88 1.83
C ALA A 41 -19.50 -3.29 0.51
N PRO A 42 -19.12 -4.55 0.35
CA PRO A 42 -18.64 -5.06 -0.93
C PRO A 42 -19.79 -5.15 -1.94
N PRO A 43 -19.52 -5.14 -3.26
CA PRO A 43 -20.55 -5.27 -4.27
C PRO A 43 -21.23 -6.65 -4.17
N SER A 44 -22.58 -6.65 -4.10
CA SER A 44 -23.39 -7.86 -3.89
C SER A 44 -23.20 -8.89 -5.00
N PHE A 45 -23.01 -8.45 -6.24
CA PHE A 45 -22.76 -9.34 -7.38
C PHE A 45 -21.48 -10.19 -7.20
N ALA A 46 -20.44 -9.64 -6.56
CA ALA A 46 -19.22 -10.38 -6.30
C ALA A 46 -19.44 -11.48 -5.24
N LEU A 47 -20.23 -11.19 -4.20
CA LEU A 47 -20.57 -12.20 -3.19
C LEU A 47 -21.45 -13.31 -3.78
N SER A 48 -22.43 -12.95 -4.62
CA SER A 48 -23.25 -13.91 -5.34
C SER A 48 -22.42 -14.83 -6.23
N ALA A 49 -21.46 -14.27 -6.97
CA ALA A 49 -20.58 -15.05 -7.84
C ALA A 49 -19.76 -16.12 -7.08
N VAL A 50 -19.29 -15.82 -5.84
CA VAL A 50 -18.64 -16.83 -5.01
C VAL A 50 -19.58 -18.00 -4.73
N SER A 51 -20.84 -17.71 -4.34
CA SER A 51 -21.83 -18.72 -3.99
C SER A 51 -22.23 -19.57 -5.20
N GLU A 52 -22.44 -18.95 -6.36
CA GLU A 52 -22.82 -19.61 -7.61
C GLU A 52 -21.71 -20.53 -8.17
N ASN A 53 -20.47 -20.25 -7.82
CA ASN A 53 -19.30 -21.00 -8.29
C ASN A 53 -18.68 -21.91 -7.22
N ILE A 54 -19.36 -22.15 -6.10
CA ILE A 54 -18.81 -22.87 -4.95
C ILE A 54 -18.35 -24.30 -5.29
N GLU A 55 -19.00 -24.97 -6.22
CA GLU A 55 -18.65 -26.31 -6.69
C GLU A 55 -17.26 -26.38 -7.35
N GLN A 56 -16.72 -25.24 -7.78
CA GLN A 56 -15.39 -25.18 -8.38
C GLN A 56 -14.26 -25.39 -7.35
N TYR A 57 -14.52 -25.31 -6.03
CA TYR A 57 -13.55 -25.66 -4.99
C TYR A 57 -13.02 -27.09 -5.09
N ARG A 58 -13.70 -27.99 -5.78
CA ARG A 58 -13.26 -29.37 -5.99
C ARG A 58 -12.11 -29.54 -6.97
N ARG A 59 -11.61 -28.45 -7.60
CA ARG A 59 -10.54 -28.49 -8.61
C ARG A 59 -9.43 -27.53 -8.26
N TYR A 60 -8.20 -27.90 -8.63
CA TYR A 60 -7.08 -26.98 -8.55
C TYR A 60 -7.26 -25.85 -9.56
N PRO A 61 -7.07 -24.58 -9.15
CA PRO A 61 -7.16 -23.46 -10.07
C PRO A 61 -5.91 -23.36 -10.96
N PRO A 62 -6.05 -22.83 -12.21
CA PRO A 62 -4.90 -22.56 -13.06
C PRO A 62 -4.09 -21.38 -12.49
N ILE A 63 -2.75 -21.46 -12.60
CA ILE A 63 -1.83 -20.43 -12.09
C ILE A 63 -2.01 -19.11 -12.84
N ALA A 64 -2.18 -19.17 -14.18
CA ALA A 64 -2.44 -18.00 -15.01
C ALA A 64 -3.85 -17.40 -14.80
N GLY A 65 -4.71 -18.05 -14.03
CA GLY A 65 -6.10 -17.66 -13.89
C GLY A 65 -7.04 -18.30 -14.90
N THR A 66 -8.34 -18.23 -14.62
CA THR A 66 -9.37 -18.68 -15.56
C THR A 66 -9.46 -17.74 -16.77
N PRO A 67 -9.96 -18.22 -17.94
CA PRO A 67 -10.13 -17.36 -19.11
C PRO A 67 -10.93 -16.08 -18.83
N ASP A 68 -12.05 -16.21 -18.11
CA ASP A 68 -12.92 -15.06 -17.75
C ASP A 68 -12.18 -14.05 -16.87
N TRP A 69 -11.39 -14.54 -15.91
CA TRP A 69 -10.57 -13.67 -15.06
C TRP A 69 -9.51 -12.94 -15.89
N GLN A 70 -8.82 -13.65 -16.81
CA GLN A 70 -7.81 -13.10 -17.69
C GLN A 70 -8.38 -11.99 -18.59
N GLU A 71 -9.54 -12.24 -19.19
CA GLU A 71 -10.22 -11.26 -20.04
C GLU A 71 -10.62 -10.01 -19.24
N ALA A 72 -11.26 -10.22 -18.08
CA ALA A 72 -11.71 -9.10 -17.24
C ALA A 72 -10.53 -8.23 -16.74
N ALA A 73 -9.44 -8.87 -16.29
CA ALA A 73 -8.24 -8.17 -15.81
C ALA A 73 -7.59 -7.32 -16.90
N ARG A 74 -7.39 -7.88 -18.11
CA ARG A 74 -6.82 -7.16 -19.25
C ARG A 74 -7.73 -6.05 -19.76
N SER A 75 -9.03 -6.34 -19.88
CA SER A 75 -10.01 -5.33 -20.27
C SER A 75 -10.04 -4.16 -19.29
N TRP A 76 -9.87 -4.40 -17.99
CA TRP A 76 -9.74 -3.33 -17.02
C TRP A 76 -8.45 -2.52 -17.22
N LEU A 77 -7.30 -3.17 -17.41
CA LEU A 77 -6.03 -2.49 -17.68
C LEU A 77 -6.14 -1.61 -18.94
N ALA A 78 -6.77 -2.13 -20.00
CA ALA A 78 -7.00 -1.39 -21.23
C ALA A 78 -7.91 -0.17 -21.01
N ARG A 79 -9.06 -0.34 -20.33
CA ARG A 79 -10.00 0.77 -20.07
C ARG A 79 -9.41 1.83 -19.17
N ARG A 80 -8.71 1.40 -18.10
CA ARG A 80 -8.23 2.33 -17.06
C ARG A 80 -6.94 3.02 -17.43
N PHE A 81 -6.03 2.32 -18.08
CA PHE A 81 -4.65 2.77 -18.33
C PHE A 81 -4.27 2.81 -19.81
N GLY A 82 -5.10 2.33 -20.72
CA GLY A 82 -4.77 2.24 -22.15
C GLY A 82 -3.70 1.19 -22.45
N VAL A 83 -3.58 0.17 -21.61
CA VAL A 83 -2.52 -0.85 -21.69
C VAL A 83 -3.06 -2.10 -22.38
N SER A 84 -2.36 -2.59 -23.40
CA SER A 84 -2.77 -3.77 -24.18
C SER A 84 -1.60 -4.62 -24.67
N ALA A 85 -0.59 -4.03 -25.31
CA ALA A 85 0.51 -4.76 -25.91
C ALA A 85 1.44 -5.36 -24.83
N CYS A 86 1.80 -4.57 -23.81
CA CYS A 86 2.69 -5.03 -22.73
C CYS A 86 2.02 -6.00 -21.75
N VAL A 87 0.77 -6.40 -21.99
CA VAL A 87 0.02 -7.40 -21.19
C VAL A 87 -0.70 -8.42 -22.08
N ALA A 88 -0.28 -8.55 -23.34
CA ALA A 88 -0.96 -9.37 -24.33
C ALA A 88 -0.89 -10.88 -24.05
N GLN A 89 0.19 -11.35 -23.44
CA GLN A 89 0.38 -12.77 -23.14
C GLN A 89 -0.26 -13.17 -21.80
N PRO A 90 -0.84 -14.37 -21.67
CA PRO A 90 -1.46 -14.84 -20.43
C PRO A 90 -0.55 -14.76 -19.20
N GLN A 91 0.73 -14.99 -19.35
CA GLN A 91 1.70 -14.96 -18.26
C GLN A 91 2.03 -13.53 -17.79
N GLN A 92 1.77 -12.51 -18.61
CA GLN A 92 2.04 -11.11 -18.27
C GLN A 92 1.01 -10.53 -17.28
N VAL A 93 -0.11 -11.20 -17.04
CA VAL A 93 -1.10 -10.82 -16.02
C VAL A 93 -1.47 -12.05 -15.20
N LEU A 94 -1.18 -12.05 -13.91
CA LEU A 94 -1.38 -13.20 -13.03
C LEU A 94 -2.29 -12.87 -11.85
N PRO A 95 -3.27 -13.75 -11.49
CA PRO A 95 -4.06 -13.60 -10.28
C PRO A 95 -3.21 -13.83 -9.04
N LEU A 96 -3.49 -13.07 -7.98
CA LEU A 96 -2.83 -13.15 -6.69
C LEU A 96 -3.83 -13.42 -5.56
N ASN A 97 -3.43 -14.14 -4.51
CA ASN A 97 -4.19 -14.22 -3.25
C ASN A 97 -4.04 -12.93 -2.42
N GLY A 98 -4.37 -11.80 -3.06
CA GLY A 98 -4.06 -10.47 -2.58
C GLY A 98 -2.61 -10.08 -2.84
N THR A 99 -2.36 -8.79 -3.00
CA THR A 99 -1.05 -8.26 -3.41
C THR A 99 0.05 -8.45 -2.38
N ARG A 100 -0.27 -8.67 -1.09
CA ARG A 100 0.75 -8.98 -0.08
C ARG A 100 1.60 -10.19 -0.46
N GLU A 101 0.96 -11.26 -0.94
CA GLU A 101 1.64 -12.47 -1.40
C GLU A 101 2.52 -12.16 -2.62
N GLY A 102 1.97 -11.46 -3.61
CA GLY A 102 2.68 -11.10 -4.82
C GLY A 102 3.90 -10.22 -4.56
N LEU A 103 3.76 -9.17 -3.75
CA LEU A 103 4.84 -8.27 -3.34
C LEU A 103 5.96 -9.01 -2.59
N PHE A 104 5.61 -10.02 -1.78
CA PHE A 104 6.60 -10.82 -1.07
C PHE A 104 7.33 -11.78 -2.01
N LEU A 105 6.61 -12.50 -2.86
CA LEU A 105 7.20 -13.50 -3.75
C LEU A 105 8.01 -12.86 -4.88
N ALA A 106 7.60 -11.70 -5.40
CA ALA A 106 8.31 -11.02 -6.48
C ALA A 106 9.76 -10.64 -6.11
N ALA A 107 10.05 -10.39 -4.84
CA ALA A 107 11.42 -10.15 -4.39
C ALA A 107 12.35 -11.34 -4.65
N GLN A 108 11.80 -12.57 -4.67
CA GLN A 108 12.60 -13.80 -4.80
C GLN A 108 13.18 -13.99 -6.21
N ILE A 109 12.57 -13.36 -7.23
CA ILE A 109 13.03 -13.44 -8.62
C ILE A 109 13.92 -12.26 -9.01
N ALA A 110 14.17 -11.32 -8.11
CA ALA A 110 15.08 -10.20 -8.37
C ALA A 110 16.52 -10.69 -8.56
N PRO A 111 17.31 -10.06 -9.48
CA PRO A 111 18.67 -10.49 -9.80
C PRO A 111 19.55 -10.55 -8.55
N GLN A 112 20.44 -11.54 -8.49
CA GLN A 112 21.39 -11.64 -7.39
C GLN A 112 22.56 -10.68 -7.63
N LYS A 113 22.92 -9.89 -6.61
CA LYS A 113 24.07 -8.99 -6.63
C LYS A 113 24.87 -9.15 -5.33
N PRO A 114 26.21 -9.02 -5.35
CA PRO A 114 27.00 -9.02 -4.13
C PRO A 114 26.51 -7.91 -3.16
N ASP A 115 26.35 -8.26 -1.89
CA ASP A 115 25.80 -7.36 -0.86
C ASP A 115 24.53 -6.64 -1.29
N GLY A 116 23.64 -7.38 -1.98
CA GLY A 116 22.48 -6.85 -2.67
C GLY A 116 21.51 -6.11 -1.77
N LEU A 117 20.97 -5.02 -2.27
CA LEU A 117 20.02 -4.16 -1.59
C LEU A 117 18.63 -4.26 -2.25
N MET A 118 17.58 -4.07 -1.45
CA MET A 118 16.25 -3.75 -1.96
C MET A 118 15.80 -2.44 -1.36
N ALA A 119 15.61 -1.43 -2.21
CA ALA A 119 15.18 -0.11 -1.80
C ALA A 119 13.66 -0.04 -1.68
N MET A 120 13.19 0.81 -0.78
CA MET A 120 11.77 1.08 -0.53
C MET A 120 11.58 2.47 0.04
N PRO A 121 10.40 3.12 -0.18
CA PRO A 121 10.10 4.39 0.48
C PRO A 121 10.10 4.23 1.99
N ASP A 122 10.34 5.32 2.71
CA ASP A 122 10.24 5.40 4.16
C ASP A 122 9.42 6.66 4.52
N PRO A 123 8.23 6.53 5.10
CA PRO A 123 7.57 5.31 5.62
C PRO A 123 7.13 4.32 4.54
N PHE A 124 6.94 3.04 4.93
CA PHE A 124 6.74 1.94 4.01
C PHE A 124 5.70 0.92 4.50
N TYR A 125 5.25 0.09 3.58
CA TYR A 125 4.49 -1.10 3.93
C TYR A 125 5.45 -2.22 4.34
N GLN A 126 5.32 -2.71 5.57
CA GLN A 126 6.27 -3.65 6.21
C GLN A 126 6.61 -4.91 5.37
N ILE A 127 5.76 -5.28 4.41
CA ILE A 127 5.99 -6.46 3.57
C ILE A 127 7.24 -6.30 2.71
N TYR A 128 7.58 -5.07 2.28
CA TYR A 128 8.73 -4.82 1.42
C TYR A 128 10.04 -5.21 2.12
N ALA A 129 10.23 -4.76 3.37
CA ALA A 129 11.41 -5.10 4.14
C ALA A 129 11.47 -6.61 4.46
N SER A 130 10.31 -7.22 4.76
CA SER A 130 10.23 -8.67 4.98
C SER A 130 10.57 -9.47 3.74
N ALA A 131 10.12 -9.00 2.57
CA ALA A 131 10.41 -9.62 1.28
C ALA A 131 11.92 -9.52 0.93
N ALA A 132 12.53 -8.35 1.18
CA ALA A 132 13.96 -8.13 0.98
C ALA A 132 14.80 -9.10 1.83
N VAL A 133 14.50 -9.22 3.12
CA VAL A 133 15.18 -10.15 4.04
C VAL A 133 14.99 -11.60 3.61
N ALA A 134 13.77 -12.00 3.21
CA ALA A 134 13.47 -13.34 2.72
C ALA A 134 14.25 -13.67 1.44
N ALA A 135 14.47 -12.67 0.57
CA ALA A 135 15.25 -12.81 -0.65
C ALA A 135 16.79 -12.74 -0.43
N GLY A 136 17.23 -12.67 0.84
CA GLY A 136 18.65 -12.54 1.18
C GLY A 136 19.27 -11.19 0.81
N ALA A 137 18.43 -10.13 0.70
CA ALA A 137 18.87 -8.77 0.47
C ALA A 137 18.78 -7.92 1.75
N THR A 138 19.55 -6.84 1.80
CA THR A 138 19.43 -5.86 2.88
C THR A 138 18.40 -4.80 2.50
N PRO A 139 17.39 -4.51 3.35
CA PRO A 139 16.48 -3.39 3.13
C PRO A 139 17.24 -2.05 3.12
N HIS A 140 16.93 -1.19 2.14
CA HIS A 140 17.47 0.15 2.03
C HIS A 140 16.31 1.16 1.97
N TYR A 141 16.28 2.09 2.93
CA TYR A 141 15.15 2.99 3.12
C TYR A 141 15.44 4.35 2.47
N LEU A 142 14.52 4.79 1.61
CA LEU A 142 14.58 6.07 0.91
C LEU A 142 13.55 7.01 1.55
N ALA A 143 14.00 8.06 2.21
CA ALA A 143 13.11 9.00 2.87
C ALA A 143 12.11 9.63 1.89
N ALA A 144 10.83 9.65 2.29
CA ALA A 144 9.72 10.25 1.55
C ALA A 144 9.05 11.28 2.47
N THR A 145 9.55 12.50 2.43
CA THR A 145 9.16 13.60 3.34
C THR A 145 8.39 14.69 2.61
N SER A 146 7.90 15.68 3.34
CA SER A 146 7.27 16.87 2.74
C SER A 146 8.20 17.66 1.83
N GLU A 147 9.53 17.57 2.03
CA GLU A 147 10.53 18.22 1.17
C GLU A 147 10.67 17.57 -0.20
N THR A 148 10.21 16.31 -0.33
CA THR A 148 10.22 15.52 -1.57
C THR A 148 8.81 15.17 -2.04
N ASP A 149 7.81 15.98 -1.70
CA ASP A 149 6.40 15.73 -2.00
C ASP A 149 5.91 14.34 -1.58
N HIS A 150 6.48 13.81 -0.49
CA HIS A 150 6.20 12.49 0.06
C HIS A 150 6.50 11.31 -0.89
N LEU A 151 7.43 11.48 -1.82
CA LEU A 151 8.00 10.43 -2.66
C LEU A 151 9.51 10.31 -2.41
N PRO A 152 10.13 9.15 -2.60
CA PRO A 152 11.58 9.03 -2.56
C PRO A 152 12.26 9.94 -3.59
N ASP A 153 13.34 10.62 -3.20
CA ASP A 153 14.17 11.36 -4.15
C ASP A 153 15.06 10.38 -4.93
N LEU A 154 14.68 10.11 -6.18
CA LEU A 154 15.41 9.18 -7.05
C LEU A 154 16.76 9.75 -7.53
N ASP A 155 16.93 11.09 -7.53
CA ASP A 155 18.20 11.74 -7.89
C ASP A 155 19.24 11.62 -6.79
N ALA A 156 18.80 11.53 -5.56
CA ALA A 156 19.66 11.41 -4.39
C ALA A 156 20.18 9.98 -4.15
N ILE A 157 19.80 8.99 -4.97
CA ILE A 157 20.29 7.61 -4.81
C ILE A 157 21.74 7.52 -5.31
N ASP A 158 22.66 7.29 -4.40
CA ASP A 158 24.08 7.14 -4.73
C ASP A 158 24.35 6.06 -5.76
N ALA A 159 25.29 6.29 -6.67
CA ALA A 159 25.72 5.31 -7.67
C ALA A 159 26.18 3.98 -7.06
N ALA A 160 26.80 3.99 -5.89
CA ALA A 160 27.19 2.80 -5.16
C ALA A 160 25.99 1.99 -4.65
N ILE A 161 24.87 2.64 -4.31
CA ILE A 161 23.61 1.98 -3.97
C ILE A 161 22.96 1.41 -5.22
N LEU A 162 22.87 2.20 -6.30
CA LEU A 162 22.29 1.77 -7.59
C LEU A 162 22.99 0.50 -8.11
N ALA A 163 24.32 0.43 -8.04
CA ALA A 163 25.09 -0.74 -8.49
C ALA A 163 24.75 -2.04 -7.73
N ARG A 164 24.31 -1.94 -6.47
CA ARG A 164 23.94 -3.06 -5.60
C ARG A 164 22.44 -3.35 -5.58
N LEU A 165 21.64 -2.46 -6.19
CA LEU A 165 20.18 -2.55 -6.11
C LEU A 165 19.67 -3.75 -6.89
N ARG A 166 18.93 -4.63 -6.22
CA ARG A 166 18.27 -5.80 -6.79
C ARG A 166 16.82 -5.50 -7.15
N ALA A 167 16.15 -4.69 -6.30
CA ALA A 167 14.80 -4.22 -6.54
C ALA A 167 14.57 -2.86 -5.89
N LEU A 168 13.66 -2.09 -6.48
CA LEU A 168 13.07 -0.89 -5.89
C LEU A 168 11.56 -1.09 -5.75
N TYR A 169 11.05 -1.01 -4.53
CA TYR A 169 9.62 -0.91 -4.27
C TYR A 169 9.17 0.55 -4.35
N LEU A 170 8.10 0.81 -5.06
CA LEU A 170 7.35 2.07 -5.01
C LEU A 170 5.91 1.78 -4.63
N CYS A 171 5.29 2.68 -3.87
CA CYS A 171 3.86 2.65 -3.57
C CYS A 171 3.21 3.84 -4.26
N ASN A 172 2.41 3.60 -5.30
CA ASN A 172 1.77 4.66 -6.09
C ASN A 172 0.27 4.39 -6.29
N PRO A 173 -0.60 5.08 -5.59
CA PRO A 173 -0.40 6.13 -4.56
C PRO A 173 0.27 5.64 -3.27
N SER A 174 0.98 6.54 -2.59
CA SER A 174 1.78 6.20 -1.41
C SER A 174 0.92 5.91 -0.16
N ASN A 175 1.38 4.99 0.65
CA ASN A 175 0.85 4.72 1.99
C ASN A 175 2.00 4.93 2.99
N PRO A 176 1.86 5.89 3.94
CA PRO A 176 0.61 6.50 4.42
C PRO A 176 0.23 7.87 3.81
N GLN A 177 1.07 8.52 3.04
CA GLN A 177 0.98 9.95 2.75
C GLN A 177 -0.07 10.30 1.67
N GLY A 178 -0.46 9.35 0.81
CA GLY A 178 -1.41 9.56 -0.27
C GLY A 178 -0.86 10.41 -1.44
N ALA A 179 0.46 10.53 -1.54
CA ALA A 179 1.13 11.15 -2.66
C ALA A 179 1.01 10.31 -3.92
N VAL A 180 0.98 10.96 -5.08
CA VAL A 180 0.91 10.30 -6.38
C VAL A 180 2.13 10.67 -7.20
N ALA A 181 2.91 9.68 -7.59
CA ALA A 181 3.98 9.84 -8.56
C ALA A 181 3.39 10.20 -9.93
N ASP A 182 3.88 11.26 -10.53
CA ASP A 182 3.49 11.64 -11.88
C ASP A 182 4.21 10.77 -12.94
N LYS A 183 3.88 11.00 -14.20
CA LYS A 183 4.49 10.23 -15.30
C LYS A 183 6.01 10.42 -15.38
N ALA A 184 6.50 11.65 -15.18
CA ALA A 184 7.93 11.93 -15.27
C ALA A 184 8.73 11.23 -14.17
N TYR A 185 8.18 11.16 -12.95
CA TYR A 185 8.76 10.40 -11.85
C TYR A 185 8.82 8.89 -12.16
N LEU A 186 7.72 8.32 -12.69
CA LEU A 186 7.66 6.91 -13.05
C LEU A 186 8.59 6.58 -14.24
N GLU A 187 8.68 7.46 -15.26
CA GLU A 187 9.64 7.33 -16.37
C GLU A 187 11.07 7.28 -15.85
N LYS A 188 11.41 8.15 -14.91
CA LYS A 188 12.72 8.14 -14.28
C LYS A 188 12.99 6.85 -13.51
N ALA A 189 12.03 6.36 -12.73
CA ALA A 189 12.17 5.10 -12.00
C ALA A 189 12.38 3.92 -12.96
N LEU A 190 11.64 3.90 -14.07
CA LEU A 190 11.78 2.90 -15.14
C LEU A 190 13.16 2.97 -15.79
N ALA A 191 13.62 4.17 -16.15
CA ALA A 191 14.94 4.37 -16.77
C ALA A 191 16.06 3.89 -15.84
N LEU A 192 15.99 4.20 -14.54
CA LEU A 192 16.96 3.70 -13.55
C LEU A 192 16.94 2.17 -13.46
N ALA A 193 15.77 1.55 -13.47
CA ALA A 193 15.62 0.09 -13.40
C ALA A 193 16.30 -0.59 -14.60
N VAL A 194 16.07 -0.07 -15.80
CA VAL A 194 16.70 -0.57 -17.03
C VAL A 194 18.22 -0.31 -17.04
N GLN A 195 18.64 0.90 -16.66
CA GLN A 195 20.06 1.30 -16.70
C GLN A 195 20.92 0.51 -15.70
N HIS A 196 20.37 0.19 -14.52
CA HIS A 196 21.11 -0.42 -13.42
C HIS A 196 20.73 -1.88 -13.16
N ASP A 197 19.95 -2.50 -14.04
CA ASP A 197 19.56 -3.90 -13.99
C ASP A 197 19.00 -4.30 -12.61
N PHE A 198 17.93 -3.64 -12.19
CA PHE A 198 17.15 -4.01 -11.01
C PHE A 198 15.67 -4.10 -11.34
N VAL A 199 14.91 -4.81 -10.52
CA VAL A 199 13.46 -4.95 -10.68
C VAL A 199 12.73 -3.77 -10.03
N LEU A 200 11.82 -3.15 -10.76
CA LEU A 200 10.90 -2.14 -10.25
C LEU A 200 9.56 -2.79 -9.87
N LEU A 201 9.24 -2.79 -8.58
CA LEU A 201 8.02 -3.36 -7.99
C LEU A 201 7.09 -2.23 -7.56
N VAL A 202 6.00 -2.00 -8.30
CA VAL A 202 5.10 -0.86 -8.06
C VAL A 202 3.79 -1.33 -7.45
N ASP A 203 3.57 -1.00 -6.19
CA ASP A 203 2.33 -1.29 -5.46
C ASP A 203 1.28 -0.21 -5.78
N GLU A 204 0.39 -0.51 -6.73
CA GLU A 204 -0.67 0.38 -7.21
C GLU A 204 -2.04 0.06 -6.57
N CYS A 205 -2.03 -0.52 -5.36
CA CYS A 205 -3.26 -0.97 -4.69
C CYS A 205 -4.27 0.15 -4.42
N TYR A 206 -3.84 1.41 -4.36
CA TYR A 206 -4.70 2.57 -4.11
C TYR A 206 -5.06 3.35 -5.38
N ALA A 207 -4.68 2.89 -6.57
CA ALA A 207 -4.85 3.60 -7.84
C ALA A 207 -6.30 4.02 -8.16
N GLU A 208 -7.30 3.37 -7.57
CA GLU A 208 -8.72 3.66 -7.78
C GLU A 208 -9.35 4.55 -6.69
N ILE A 209 -8.63 4.83 -5.60
CA ILE A 209 -9.10 5.71 -4.54
C ILE A 209 -8.33 7.02 -4.65
N TYR A 210 -8.84 7.96 -5.40
CA TYR A 210 -8.22 9.26 -5.64
C TYR A 210 -9.27 10.38 -5.63
N ASP A 211 -8.82 11.62 -5.42
CA ASP A 211 -9.66 12.80 -5.49
C ASP A 211 -10.15 13.00 -6.93
N PRO A 212 -11.47 12.91 -7.22
CA PRO A 212 -11.99 13.01 -8.58
C PRO A 212 -11.76 14.38 -9.22
N GLN A 213 -11.42 15.41 -8.44
CA GLN A 213 -11.06 16.74 -8.94
C GLN A 213 -9.60 16.82 -9.42
N ARG A 214 -8.81 15.78 -9.19
CA ARG A 214 -7.40 15.70 -9.60
C ARG A 214 -7.20 14.70 -10.73
N THR A 215 -6.06 14.77 -11.36
CA THR A 215 -5.65 13.77 -12.36
C THR A 215 -5.58 12.38 -11.74
N PRO A 216 -6.23 11.36 -12.34
CA PRO A 216 -6.13 9.99 -11.86
C PRO A 216 -4.68 9.51 -11.79
N PRO A 217 -4.30 8.72 -10.76
CA PRO A 217 -2.97 8.16 -10.64
C PRO A 217 -2.58 7.37 -11.90
N PRO A 218 -1.39 7.63 -12.49
CA PRO A 218 -0.87 6.85 -13.59
C PRO A 218 -0.38 5.47 -13.11
N SER A 219 -0.35 4.51 -14.02
CA SER A 219 0.31 3.22 -13.81
C SER A 219 1.66 3.19 -14.49
N ILE A 220 2.63 2.50 -13.90
CA ILE A 220 3.91 2.22 -14.54
C ILE A 220 3.75 1.44 -15.87
N LEU A 221 2.69 0.64 -15.98
CA LEU A 221 2.37 -0.10 -17.21
C LEU A 221 2.07 0.83 -18.39
N GLN A 222 1.49 2.04 -18.14
CA GLN A 222 1.28 3.04 -19.19
C GLN A 222 2.60 3.52 -19.78
N LEU A 223 3.65 3.61 -18.96
CA LEU A 223 4.97 4.06 -19.39
C LEU A 223 5.68 2.97 -20.18
N MET A 224 5.50 1.71 -19.79
CA MET A 224 5.96 0.55 -20.55
C MET A 224 5.32 0.52 -21.94
N GLU A 225 3.98 0.65 -22.02
CA GLU A 225 3.22 0.67 -23.28
C GLU A 225 3.67 1.82 -24.19
N ALA A 226 3.72 3.04 -23.66
CA ALA A 226 4.09 4.24 -24.40
C ALA A 226 5.55 4.21 -24.92
N GLY A 227 6.45 3.60 -24.17
CA GLY A 227 7.87 3.47 -24.54
C GLY A 227 8.19 2.25 -25.40
N GLY A 228 7.22 1.37 -25.69
CA GLY A 228 7.48 0.11 -26.37
C GLY A 228 8.37 -0.84 -25.57
N HIS A 229 8.31 -0.76 -24.24
CA HIS A 229 9.15 -1.54 -23.31
C HIS A 229 8.41 -2.79 -22.80
N ASP A 230 7.91 -3.64 -23.70
CA ASP A 230 7.08 -4.80 -23.35
C ASP A 230 7.79 -5.82 -22.44
N ASP A 231 9.10 -5.74 -22.33
CA ASP A 231 9.92 -6.60 -21.46
C ASP A 231 10.77 -5.82 -20.43
N ALA A 232 10.29 -4.65 -20.01
CA ALA A 232 10.94 -3.90 -18.94
C ALA A 232 10.96 -4.70 -17.62
N PRO A 233 11.96 -4.52 -16.74
CA PRO A 233 12.07 -5.22 -15.46
C PRO A 233 11.09 -4.65 -14.41
N VAL A 234 9.80 -4.69 -14.71
CA VAL A 234 8.72 -4.08 -13.91
C VAL A 234 7.64 -5.09 -13.59
N ILE A 235 7.12 -5.03 -12.35
CA ILE A 235 5.84 -5.63 -11.97
C ILE A 235 4.98 -4.59 -11.25
N ALA A 236 3.79 -4.34 -11.76
CA ALA A 236 2.74 -3.56 -11.10
C ALA A 236 1.76 -4.48 -10.36
N PHE A 237 1.27 -4.04 -9.20
CA PHE A 237 0.34 -4.80 -8.36
C PHE A 237 -0.94 -4.03 -8.13
N HIS A 238 -2.09 -4.64 -8.44
CA HIS A 238 -3.43 -4.06 -8.21
C HIS A 238 -4.28 -4.98 -7.34
N SER A 239 -5.14 -4.39 -6.49
CA SER A 239 -5.89 -5.13 -5.48
C SER A 239 -7.38 -4.81 -5.49
N LEU A 240 -8.23 -5.84 -5.44
CA LEU A 240 -9.66 -5.68 -5.18
C LEU A 240 -9.96 -5.33 -3.71
N SER A 241 -9.00 -5.54 -2.79
CA SER A 241 -9.18 -5.21 -1.37
C SER A 241 -9.54 -3.76 -1.15
N LYS A 242 -8.93 -2.83 -1.92
CA LYS A 242 -9.13 -1.39 -1.78
C LYS A 242 -10.12 -0.85 -2.82
N ARG A 243 -9.95 -1.27 -4.08
CA ARG A 243 -10.79 -0.88 -5.20
C ARG A 243 -12.27 -1.24 -4.98
N SER A 244 -12.53 -2.44 -4.46
CA SER A 244 -13.86 -3.06 -4.46
C SER A 244 -14.35 -3.45 -3.06
N ASN A 245 -13.73 -2.98 -2.00
CA ASN A 245 -14.06 -3.34 -0.60
C ASN A 245 -14.12 -4.86 -0.37
N LEU A 246 -13.23 -5.62 -1.00
CA LEU A 246 -13.16 -7.08 -0.93
C LEU A 246 -11.85 -7.58 -0.27
N PRO A 247 -11.44 -7.07 0.91
CA PRO A 247 -10.18 -7.49 1.53
C PRO A 247 -10.18 -8.99 1.89
N GLY A 248 -11.34 -9.54 2.26
CA GLY A 248 -11.51 -10.96 2.63
C GLY A 248 -11.51 -11.91 1.43
N LEU A 249 -11.80 -11.45 0.22
CA LEU A 249 -11.78 -12.28 -0.99
C LEU A 249 -10.36 -12.76 -1.33
N ARG A 250 -9.35 -12.05 -0.85
CA ARG A 250 -7.94 -12.31 -1.14
C ARG A 250 -7.66 -12.35 -2.64
N SER A 251 -8.03 -11.28 -3.36
CA SER A 251 -7.83 -11.19 -4.80
C SER A 251 -7.14 -9.89 -5.22
N GLY A 252 -6.22 -10.03 -6.16
CA GLY A 252 -5.48 -8.98 -6.82
C GLY A 252 -4.85 -9.49 -8.09
N MET A 253 -4.02 -8.67 -8.73
CA MET A 253 -3.23 -9.07 -9.88
C MET A 253 -1.80 -8.53 -9.80
N ALA A 254 -0.89 -9.20 -10.49
CA ALA A 254 0.42 -8.70 -10.91
C ALA A 254 0.44 -8.63 -12.42
N ALA A 255 1.00 -7.55 -12.97
CA ALA A 255 1.19 -7.39 -14.41
C ALA A 255 2.53 -6.72 -14.70
N GLY A 256 3.22 -7.08 -15.80
CA GLY A 256 4.53 -6.53 -16.07
C GLY A 256 5.27 -7.13 -17.27
N GLY A 257 6.57 -6.89 -17.34
CA GLY A 257 7.43 -7.33 -18.44
C GLY A 257 7.45 -8.84 -18.61
N ALA A 258 7.49 -9.28 -19.87
CA ALA A 258 7.27 -10.67 -20.26
C ALA A 258 8.24 -11.66 -19.59
N THR A 259 9.54 -11.39 -19.64
CA THR A 259 10.58 -12.25 -19.05
C THR A 259 10.44 -12.34 -17.53
N LEU A 260 10.22 -11.20 -16.87
CA LEU A 260 10.09 -11.13 -15.42
C LEU A 260 8.79 -11.82 -14.94
N MET A 261 7.69 -11.61 -15.66
CA MET A 261 6.41 -12.25 -15.33
C MET A 261 6.42 -13.76 -15.60
N GLN A 262 7.21 -14.24 -16.60
CA GLN A 262 7.42 -15.68 -16.77
C GLN A 262 8.18 -16.27 -15.58
N ALA A 263 9.26 -15.64 -15.13
CA ALA A 263 9.99 -16.07 -13.93
C ALA A 263 9.09 -16.06 -12.67
N PHE A 264 8.22 -15.05 -12.54
CA PHE A 264 7.26 -14.97 -11.45
C PHE A 264 6.20 -16.07 -11.53
N HIS A 265 5.69 -16.36 -12.72
CA HIS A 265 4.78 -17.49 -12.96
C HIS A 265 5.43 -18.82 -12.54
N ASP A 266 6.68 -19.08 -12.96
CA ASP A 266 7.40 -20.31 -12.65
C ASP A 266 7.66 -20.46 -11.14
N LEU A 267 8.05 -19.38 -10.46
CA LEU A 267 8.15 -19.38 -9.00
C LEU A 267 6.82 -19.74 -8.34
N ARG A 268 5.71 -19.18 -8.83
CA ARG A 268 4.38 -19.44 -8.27
C ARG A 268 3.88 -20.87 -8.53
N GLN A 269 4.34 -21.53 -9.59
CA GLN A 269 4.08 -22.97 -9.80
C GLN A 269 4.64 -23.82 -8.67
N ILE A 270 5.78 -23.41 -8.10
CA ILE A 270 6.49 -24.17 -7.06
C ILE A 270 6.03 -23.75 -5.67
N ALA A 271 5.92 -22.46 -5.41
CA ALA A 271 5.82 -21.91 -4.07
C ALA A 271 4.58 -21.05 -3.82
N GLY A 272 3.88 -20.61 -4.85
CA GLY A 272 2.74 -19.71 -4.71
C GLY A 272 1.42 -20.42 -4.50
N PRO A 273 0.57 -19.98 -3.56
CA PRO A 273 -0.81 -20.46 -3.48
C PRO A 273 -1.60 -19.98 -4.70
N GLN A 274 -2.52 -20.83 -5.17
CA GLN A 274 -3.39 -20.49 -6.30
C GLN A 274 -4.65 -19.80 -5.81
N CYS A 275 -5.10 -18.77 -6.55
CA CYS A 275 -6.36 -18.09 -6.25
C CYS A 275 -7.55 -19.04 -6.53
N PRO A 276 -8.41 -19.37 -5.55
CA PRO A 276 -9.52 -20.30 -5.76
C PRO A 276 -10.45 -19.83 -6.89
N MET A 277 -10.95 -20.75 -7.72
CA MET A 277 -11.79 -20.40 -8.87
C MET A 277 -13.08 -19.65 -8.52
N PRO A 278 -13.80 -19.93 -7.41
CA PRO A 278 -14.92 -19.08 -7.01
C PRO A 278 -14.51 -17.63 -6.70
N ALA A 279 -13.31 -17.42 -6.13
CA ALA A 279 -12.78 -16.08 -5.92
C ALA A 279 -12.38 -15.42 -7.25
N GLN A 280 -11.87 -16.18 -8.22
CA GLN A 280 -11.57 -15.66 -9.56
C GLN A 280 -12.84 -15.26 -10.31
N ALA A 281 -13.94 -16.02 -10.20
CA ALA A 281 -15.24 -15.66 -10.79
C ALA A 281 -15.77 -14.34 -10.24
N ALA A 282 -15.74 -14.17 -8.91
CA ALA A 282 -16.10 -12.90 -8.27
C ALA A 282 -15.18 -11.75 -8.69
N ALA A 283 -13.88 -12.03 -8.79
CA ALA A 283 -12.88 -11.04 -9.21
C ALA A 283 -13.08 -10.60 -10.67
N ALA A 284 -13.43 -11.52 -11.57
CA ALA A 284 -13.71 -11.19 -12.97
C ALA A 284 -14.86 -10.18 -13.09
N LEU A 285 -15.97 -10.39 -12.36
CA LEU A 285 -17.07 -9.43 -12.30
C LEU A 285 -16.63 -8.08 -11.70
N ALA A 286 -15.85 -8.12 -10.62
CA ALA A 286 -15.38 -6.89 -9.98
C ALA A 286 -14.41 -6.09 -10.86
N TRP A 287 -13.52 -6.74 -11.62
CA TRP A 287 -12.66 -6.06 -12.62
C TRP A 287 -13.48 -5.53 -13.80
N GLY A 288 -14.59 -6.17 -14.14
CA GLY A 288 -15.48 -5.77 -15.23
C GLY A 288 -16.38 -4.58 -14.91
N ASP A 289 -16.61 -4.27 -13.64
CA ASP A 289 -17.54 -3.22 -13.21
C ASP A 289 -16.78 -2.01 -12.65
N ASP A 290 -17.04 -0.84 -13.20
CA ASP A 290 -16.46 0.43 -12.76
C ASP A 290 -17.44 1.27 -11.93
N ALA A 291 -18.76 0.99 -11.98
CA ALA A 291 -19.77 1.77 -11.27
C ALA A 291 -19.63 1.69 -9.74
N HIS A 292 -19.38 0.49 -9.18
CA HIS A 292 -19.14 0.34 -7.75
C HIS A 292 -17.85 1.03 -7.28
N VAL A 293 -16.88 1.20 -8.19
CA VAL A 293 -15.62 1.88 -7.90
C VAL A 293 -15.82 3.39 -7.81
N GLU A 294 -16.63 3.94 -8.73
CA GLU A 294 -17.02 5.36 -8.72
C GLU A 294 -17.80 5.70 -7.45
N ASP A 295 -18.78 4.87 -7.06
CA ASP A 295 -19.52 5.01 -5.80
C ASP A 295 -18.57 4.94 -4.58
N ASN A 296 -17.65 3.96 -4.55
CA ASN A 296 -16.67 3.84 -3.48
C ASN A 296 -15.75 5.06 -3.38
N ARG A 297 -15.31 5.59 -4.52
CA ARG A 297 -14.48 6.80 -4.62
C ARG A 297 -15.22 8.03 -4.10
N ALA A 298 -16.49 8.19 -4.48
CA ALA A 298 -17.34 9.28 -4.01
C ALA A 298 -17.48 9.27 -2.48
N ARG A 299 -17.73 8.11 -1.87
CA ARG A 299 -17.81 7.95 -0.41
C ARG A 299 -16.52 8.32 0.31
N TYR A 300 -15.36 8.02 -0.26
CA TYR A 300 -14.08 8.50 0.29
C TYR A 300 -13.92 10.01 0.12
N GLY A 301 -14.37 10.56 -1.03
CA GLY A 301 -14.39 12.01 -1.27
C GLY A 301 -15.16 12.76 -0.18
N GLU A 302 -16.38 12.33 0.15
CA GLU A 302 -17.20 12.91 1.23
C GLU A 302 -16.47 12.92 2.59
N LYS A 303 -15.73 11.86 2.91
CA LYS A 303 -14.95 11.79 4.15
C LYS A 303 -13.77 12.75 4.15
N PHE A 304 -13.11 12.93 3.02
CA PHE A 304 -12.03 13.90 2.89
C PHE A 304 -12.56 15.34 2.95
N ASP A 305 -13.72 15.63 2.32
CA ASP A 305 -14.37 16.91 2.43
C ASP A 305 -14.68 17.27 3.90
N PHE A 306 -15.22 16.30 4.63
CA PHE A 306 -15.47 16.48 6.06
C PHE A 306 -14.17 16.62 6.87
N ALA A 307 -13.16 15.80 6.61
CA ALA A 307 -11.87 15.89 7.29
C ALA A 307 -11.22 17.27 7.09
N GLU A 308 -11.31 17.83 5.90
CA GLU A 308 -10.82 19.17 5.59
C GLU A 308 -11.57 20.24 6.38
N THR A 309 -12.91 20.16 6.54
CA THR A 309 -13.67 21.11 7.36
C THR A 309 -13.25 21.09 8.83
N VAL A 310 -12.81 19.91 9.34
CA VAL A 310 -12.41 19.75 10.74
C VAL A 310 -10.95 20.08 10.99
N LEU A 311 -10.05 19.70 10.07
CA LEU A 311 -8.61 19.65 10.32
C LEU A 311 -7.82 20.75 9.60
N ALA A 312 -8.41 21.49 8.66
CA ALA A 312 -7.72 22.55 7.92
C ALA A 312 -6.98 23.52 8.88
N GLY A 313 -5.72 23.80 8.56
CA GLY A 313 -4.86 24.67 9.37
C GLY A 313 -4.35 24.05 10.68
N SER A 314 -4.55 22.76 10.92
CA SER A 314 -4.08 22.04 12.11
C SER A 314 -3.19 20.86 11.72
N PHE A 315 -2.17 20.53 12.51
CA PHE A 315 -1.36 19.31 12.40
C PHE A 315 -0.70 19.11 11.04
N ASP A 316 -0.33 20.18 10.33
CA ASP A 316 0.15 20.17 8.95
C ASP A 316 -0.76 19.40 7.99
N PHE A 317 -2.09 19.48 8.26
CA PHE A 317 -3.09 18.79 7.44
C PHE A 317 -3.02 19.25 5.99
N TYR A 318 -2.99 18.27 5.09
CA TYR A 318 -3.23 18.43 3.67
C TYR A 318 -4.23 17.38 3.19
N ARG A 319 -5.01 17.72 2.18
CA ARG A 319 -5.88 16.75 1.50
C ARG A 319 -4.99 15.84 0.63
N PRO A 320 -4.90 14.53 0.92
CA PRO A 320 -4.09 13.63 0.13
C PRO A 320 -4.64 13.52 -1.30
N HIS A 321 -3.75 13.27 -2.27
CA HIS A 321 -4.15 13.09 -3.66
C HIS A 321 -4.93 11.79 -3.86
N ALA A 322 -4.57 10.74 -3.13
CA ALA A 322 -5.19 9.42 -3.25
C ALA A 322 -5.04 8.59 -1.96
N GLY A 323 -5.58 7.37 -1.96
CA GLY A 323 -5.67 6.52 -0.79
C GLY A 323 -6.83 6.91 0.11
N PHE A 324 -6.80 6.44 1.36
CA PHE A 324 -7.81 6.76 2.38
C PHE A 324 -7.18 7.06 3.74
N PHE A 325 -5.96 7.57 3.74
CA PHE A 325 -5.26 7.90 4.97
C PHE A 325 -5.08 9.42 5.11
N LEU A 326 -5.11 9.88 6.37
CA LEU A 326 -4.56 11.16 6.76
C LEU A 326 -3.20 10.92 7.41
N TRP A 327 -2.27 11.83 7.16
CA TRP A 327 -0.93 11.83 7.72
C TRP A 327 -0.71 13.16 8.43
N LEU A 328 -0.84 13.16 9.77
CA LEU A 328 -0.87 14.37 10.59
C LEU A 328 0.40 14.49 11.44
N ASN A 329 1.01 15.67 11.43
CA ASN A 329 2.13 16.01 12.30
C ASN A 329 1.61 16.38 13.70
N VAL A 330 2.02 15.62 14.69
CA VAL A 330 1.62 15.77 16.10
C VAL A 330 2.83 15.84 17.04
N ALA A 331 4.01 16.14 16.48
CA ALA A 331 5.31 16.22 17.16
C ALA A 331 5.82 14.88 17.74
N ASP A 332 4.98 14.09 18.41
CA ASP A 332 5.27 12.73 18.90
C ASP A 332 4.07 11.81 18.63
N GLY A 333 4.19 11.02 17.58
CA GLY A 333 3.11 10.12 17.14
C GLY A 333 2.77 9.02 18.14
N ALA A 334 3.74 8.50 18.89
CA ALA A 334 3.50 7.46 19.88
C ALA A 334 2.80 8.00 21.12
N ALA A 335 3.28 9.14 21.65
CA ALA A 335 2.64 9.81 22.78
C ALA A 335 1.23 10.31 22.41
N ALA A 336 1.04 10.88 21.22
CA ALA A 336 -0.27 11.32 20.74
C ALA A 336 -1.26 10.14 20.58
N ALA A 337 -0.80 9.00 20.05
CA ALA A 337 -1.65 7.81 19.92
C ALA A 337 -2.10 7.26 21.28
N LEU A 338 -1.21 7.24 22.27
CA LEU A 338 -1.53 6.86 23.63
C LEU A 338 -2.53 7.86 24.27
N HIS A 339 -2.30 9.16 24.11
CA HIS A 339 -3.19 10.22 24.59
C HIS A 339 -4.60 10.10 24.00
N LEU A 340 -4.72 9.94 22.68
CA LEU A 340 -6.01 9.75 22.00
C LEU A 340 -6.76 8.51 22.50
N TRP A 341 -6.04 7.45 22.83
CA TRP A 341 -6.62 6.25 23.42
C TRP A 341 -7.11 6.50 24.85
N GLN A 342 -6.31 7.17 25.67
CA GLN A 342 -6.62 7.48 27.08
C GLN A 342 -7.79 8.43 27.23
N GLU A 343 -7.90 9.45 26.39
CA GLU A 343 -8.93 10.47 26.50
C GLU A 343 -10.21 10.13 25.75
N GLU A 344 -10.10 9.52 24.58
CA GLU A 344 -11.23 9.39 23.66
C GLU A 344 -11.51 7.95 23.18
N GLY A 345 -10.68 6.99 23.52
CA GLY A 345 -10.80 5.62 22.98
C GLY A 345 -10.53 5.55 21.46
N LEU A 346 -9.82 6.53 20.90
CA LEU A 346 -9.47 6.56 19.49
C LEU A 346 -8.13 5.84 19.25
N ARG A 347 -8.15 4.82 18.41
CA ARG A 347 -6.97 4.07 18.05
C ARG A 347 -6.44 4.55 16.71
N VAL A 348 -5.26 5.19 16.69
CA VAL A 348 -4.55 5.66 15.51
C VAL A 348 -3.19 4.94 15.41
N LEU A 349 -2.50 5.04 14.29
CA LEU A 349 -1.22 4.36 14.10
C LEU A 349 -0.06 5.36 14.16
N PRO A 350 0.89 5.24 15.12
CA PRO A 350 2.08 6.06 15.17
C PRO A 350 2.92 5.92 13.89
N GLY A 351 3.36 7.03 13.33
CA GLY A 351 4.16 7.07 12.11
C GLY A 351 5.50 6.38 12.27
N GLY A 352 6.16 6.51 13.42
CA GLY A 352 7.40 5.81 13.74
C GLY A 352 7.28 4.28 13.81
N TYR A 353 6.06 3.71 13.65
CA TYR A 353 5.86 2.27 13.46
C TYR A 353 5.83 1.88 11.99
N LEU A 354 5.74 2.85 11.09
CA LEU A 354 5.74 2.67 9.64
C LEU A 354 7.07 3.10 8.99
N GLY A 355 7.91 3.84 9.71
CA GLY A 355 9.14 4.38 9.14
C GLY A 355 10.19 4.75 10.19
N GLY A 356 11.24 5.45 9.72
CA GLY A 356 12.35 5.92 10.54
C GLY A 356 12.01 7.14 11.43
N ALA A 357 13.07 7.79 11.91
CA ALA A 357 12.94 8.90 12.86
C ALA A 357 12.11 10.09 12.34
N HIS A 358 12.17 10.39 11.03
CA HIS A 358 11.40 11.47 10.40
C HIS A 358 9.88 11.22 10.43
N ALA A 359 9.45 9.94 10.47
CA ALA A 359 8.05 9.58 10.58
C ALA A 359 7.53 9.59 12.03
N ALA A 360 8.41 9.69 13.03
CA ALA A 360 8.05 9.58 14.45
C ALA A 360 7.13 10.72 14.94
N ALA A 361 7.23 11.89 14.32
CA ALA A 361 6.38 13.05 14.63
C ALA A 361 4.92 12.90 14.16
N TYR A 362 4.62 11.87 13.37
CA TYR A 362 3.33 11.75 12.69
C TYR A 362 2.45 10.65 13.26
N ILE A 363 1.14 10.78 13.00
CA ILE A 363 0.17 9.69 13.12
C ILE A 363 -0.52 9.46 11.78
N ARG A 364 -0.85 8.18 11.52
CA ARG A 364 -1.70 7.79 10.39
C ARG A 364 -3.13 7.50 10.86
N ILE A 365 -4.10 8.06 10.17
CA ILE A 365 -5.54 7.85 10.38
C ILE A 365 -6.12 7.23 9.12
N ALA A 366 -6.86 6.14 9.25
CA ALA A 366 -7.56 5.49 8.15
C ALA A 366 -9.05 5.91 8.15
N LEU A 367 -9.50 6.56 7.10
CA LEU A 367 -10.89 7.00 6.90
C LEU A 367 -11.78 5.88 6.34
N VAL A 368 -11.65 4.68 6.88
CA VAL A 368 -12.34 3.46 6.37
C VAL A 368 -13.69 3.21 7.00
N ALA A 369 -13.96 3.76 8.20
CA ALA A 369 -15.24 3.63 8.91
C ALA A 369 -16.38 4.37 8.17
N ASP A 370 -17.61 4.07 8.51
CA ASP A 370 -18.77 4.77 7.98
C ASP A 370 -18.73 6.28 8.27
N MET A 371 -19.47 7.06 7.48
CA MET A 371 -19.50 8.51 7.59
C MET A 371 -19.93 8.98 8.98
N ALA A 372 -20.91 8.31 9.59
CA ALA A 372 -21.36 8.65 10.95
C ALA A 372 -20.25 8.51 12.00
N VAL A 373 -19.45 7.43 11.91
CA VAL A 373 -18.28 7.22 12.79
C VAL A 373 -17.19 8.25 12.50
N THR A 374 -16.97 8.59 11.24
CA THR A 374 -15.99 9.62 10.84
C THR A 374 -16.39 11.00 11.40
N GLN A 375 -17.68 11.36 11.33
CA GLN A 375 -18.23 12.62 11.85
C GLN A 375 -18.16 12.72 13.40
N ASP A 376 -18.28 11.60 14.11
CA ASP A 376 -18.06 11.57 15.55
C ASP A 376 -16.56 11.63 15.90
N ALA A 377 -15.75 10.83 15.26
CA ALA A 377 -14.36 10.61 15.67
C ALA A 377 -13.42 11.79 15.35
N LEU A 378 -13.55 12.45 14.19
CA LEU A 378 -12.59 13.49 13.78
C LEU A 378 -12.65 14.76 14.65
N PRO A 379 -13.84 15.30 15.06
CA PRO A 379 -13.88 16.44 15.98
C PRO A 379 -13.29 16.11 17.36
N ARG A 380 -13.56 14.91 17.88
CA ARG A 380 -12.99 14.42 19.14
C ARG A 380 -11.46 14.31 19.04
N LEU A 381 -10.97 13.70 17.96
CA LEU A 381 -9.56 13.59 17.66
C LEU A 381 -8.89 14.98 17.65
N LYS A 382 -9.48 15.94 16.92
CA LYS A 382 -8.95 17.30 16.87
C LYS A 382 -8.87 17.95 18.24
N THR A 383 -9.95 17.87 19.01
CA THR A 383 -10.00 18.47 20.36
C THR A 383 -8.93 17.88 21.28
N ALA A 384 -8.79 16.57 21.30
CA ALA A 384 -7.80 15.90 22.13
C ALA A 384 -6.36 16.22 21.67
N LEU A 385 -6.10 16.26 20.37
CA LEU A 385 -4.78 16.64 19.84
C LEU A 385 -4.45 18.13 20.08
N ASP A 386 -5.43 19.04 19.99
CA ASP A 386 -5.23 20.45 20.34
C ASP A 386 -4.85 20.60 21.83
N GLY A 387 -5.43 19.78 22.70
CA GLY A 387 -5.04 19.70 24.12
C GLY A 387 -3.62 19.15 24.29
N PHE A 388 -3.31 18.06 23.62
CA PHE A 388 -2.00 17.42 23.63
C PHE A 388 -0.88 18.36 23.18
N MET A 389 -1.09 19.08 22.07
CA MET A 389 -0.08 20.02 21.49
C MET A 389 0.15 21.26 22.36
N ARG A 390 -0.84 21.65 23.19
CA ARG A 390 -0.70 22.80 24.13
C ARG A 390 -0.08 22.41 25.45
N ALA A 391 -0.12 21.14 25.83
CA ALA A 391 0.50 20.69 27.06
C ALA A 391 2.02 20.92 26.99
N PRO A 392 2.63 21.48 28.05
CA PRO A 392 4.09 21.60 28.06
C PRO A 392 4.67 20.20 27.97
N HIS A 393 5.28 19.89 26.85
CA HIS A 393 6.08 18.68 26.71
C HIS A 393 7.15 18.76 27.79
N HIS A 394 7.18 17.79 28.71
CA HIS A 394 8.28 17.62 29.61
C HIS A 394 9.54 17.52 28.76
N ALA A 395 10.27 18.64 28.66
CA ALA A 395 11.62 18.63 28.18
C ALA A 395 12.32 17.57 29.04
N SER A 396 12.74 16.49 28.43
CA SER A 396 13.59 15.51 29.07
C SER A 396 14.78 16.29 29.62
N ASP A 397 14.87 16.38 30.93
CA ASP A 397 16.02 16.91 31.67
C ASP A 397 17.26 16.15 31.16
N LYS A 398 17.91 16.72 30.17
CA LYS A 398 19.33 16.45 29.86
C LYS A 398 20.16 17.33 30.77
N THR A 399 20.00 17.20 32.07
CA THR A 399 21.06 17.56 33.02
C THR A 399 21.88 16.30 33.25
N GLY A 400 22.80 16.05 32.35
CA GLY A 400 23.92 15.16 32.56
C GLY A 400 24.79 15.75 33.64
N GLY A 401 24.93 15.07 34.74
CA GLY A 401 25.95 15.29 35.71
C GLY A 401 27.33 14.91 35.14
N ALA A 402 28.29 15.67 35.52
CA ALA A 402 29.72 15.65 35.38
C ALA A 402 30.41 14.28 35.26
#